data_98320854e1f96cb6fa967aa1513828f2
#
_entry.id   98320854e1f96cb6fa967aa1513828f2
#
_cell.length_a   1.000
_cell.length_b   1.000
_cell.length_c   1.000
_cell.angle_alpha   90.00
_cell.angle_beta   90.00
_cell.angle_gamma   90.00
#
_symmetry.space_group_name_H-M   'P 1'
#
loop_
_entity.id
_entity.type
_entity.pdbx_description
1 polymer ?
#
loop_
_entity_poly.entity_id
_entity_poly.type
_entity_poly.pdbx_seq_one_letter_code
_entity_poly.pdbx_strand_id
1 'polypeptide(L)'
;DSAKGWEYLMSIFDQMAASHVRYIRLDAVGYGAKEAGTSCFMTPKTFKLISRLREEGVKRGLEILIEVHSYYKKQVEIASKVDRVYDFALPPLLLHSLFTGHVEPVAHWTEIRPNNAVTVLDTHDGIGVIDIGSDQLDRSLKGLVPDEDVDNLVNTIHANTHGESQAATGAAASNLDLYQVNSTYYSALGCNDQHYLAARAVQFFLPGVPQVYYVGALAGRNDMELLRRTNNGRDINRHYYSTAEIDENLERPVVKALNALAKFRNELPAFDGGFRYEVDGDTSITFRWTAADGTSTAALTFEPGRGLGTDNTTPVASLAWSDAAGDHETHDLLANPPVADID
;
A
#
# COMPACT_ATOMS: atom_id res chain seq x y z
N ASP A 1 -1.80 0.00 -32.97
CA ASP A 1 -0.72 -0.10 -33.97
C ASP A 1 -0.77 1.07 -34.97
N SER A 2 -0.92 2.29 -34.49
CA SER A 2 -0.89 3.52 -35.31
C SER A 2 0.45 4.24 -35.09
N ALA A 3 1.20 4.55 -36.16
CA ALA A 3 2.42 5.35 -36.07
C ALA A 3 2.15 6.71 -35.43
N LYS A 4 1.09 7.40 -35.83
CA LYS A 4 0.67 8.68 -35.24
C LYS A 4 0.31 8.55 -33.76
N GLY A 5 -0.37 7.45 -33.36
CA GLY A 5 -0.66 7.19 -31.96
C GLY A 5 0.59 6.97 -31.12
N TRP A 6 1.58 6.32 -31.71
CA TRP A 6 2.88 6.12 -31.06
C TRP A 6 3.67 7.44 -30.93
N GLU A 7 3.72 8.26 -31.99
CA GLU A 7 4.32 9.60 -31.95
C GLU A 7 3.68 10.48 -30.88
N TYR A 8 2.34 10.48 -30.79
CA TYR A 8 1.62 11.20 -29.75
C TYR A 8 1.99 10.70 -28.34
N LEU A 9 2.03 9.37 -28.13
CA LEU A 9 2.42 8.81 -26.85
C LEU A 9 3.86 9.19 -26.47
N MET A 10 4.77 9.19 -27.45
CA MET A 10 6.17 9.60 -27.21
C MET A 10 6.29 11.09 -26.91
N SER A 11 5.45 11.94 -27.50
CA SER A 11 5.42 13.36 -27.13
C SER A 11 5.00 13.61 -25.68
N ILE A 12 4.14 12.73 -25.11
CA ILE A 12 3.81 12.76 -23.68
C ILE A 12 5.04 12.37 -22.84
N PHE A 13 5.79 11.33 -23.24
CA PHE A 13 7.02 10.93 -22.56
C PHE A 13 8.08 12.04 -22.60
N ASP A 14 8.25 12.71 -23.75
CA ASP A 14 9.16 13.83 -23.91
C ASP A 14 8.76 15.00 -22.98
N GLN A 15 7.47 15.32 -22.90
CA GLN A 15 6.96 16.36 -22.01
C GLN A 15 7.17 16.02 -20.53
N MET A 16 6.93 14.77 -20.13
CA MET A 16 7.16 14.31 -18.75
C MET A 16 8.64 14.40 -18.38
N ALA A 17 9.54 13.96 -19.27
CA ALA A 17 10.99 14.07 -19.07
C ALA A 17 11.44 15.54 -18.96
N ALA A 18 10.94 16.41 -19.84
CA ALA A 18 11.23 17.85 -19.81
C ALA A 18 10.72 18.53 -18.53
N SER A 19 9.67 17.97 -17.91
CA SER A 19 9.09 18.44 -16.63
C SER A 19 9.76 17.79 -15.41
N HIS A 20 10.89 17.11 -15.57
CA HIS A 20 11.62 16.41 -14.50
C HIS A 20 10.82 15.34 -13.77
N VAL A 21 9.80 14.77 -14.40
CA VAL A 21 9.10 13.60 -13.90
C VAL A 21 10.03 12.41 -13.93
N ARG A 22 10.06 11.62 -12.86
CA ARG A 22 10.88 10.41 -12.79
C ARG A 22 10.07 9.14 -13.04
N TYR A 23 8.84 9.08 -12.56
CA TYR A 23 7.98 7.91 -12.68
C TYR A 23 6.77 8.22 -13.55
N ILE A 24 6.48 7.35 -14.51
CA ILE A 24 5.22 7.36 -15.27
C ILE A 24 4.39 6.17 -14.85
N ARG A 25 3.21 6.43 -14.27
CA ARG A 25 2.23 5.40 -13.94
C ARG A 25 1.40 5.05 -15.17
N LEU A 26 1.41 3.77 -15.55
CA LEU A 26 0.55 3.23 -16.59
C LEU A 26 -0.70 2.64 -15.94
N ASP A 27 -1.80 3.38 -16.05
CA ASP A 27 -3.10 3.03 -15.49
C ASP A 27 -3.74 1.87 -16.27
N ALA A 28 -4.30 0.88 -15.55
CA ALA A 28 -4.98 -0.30 -16.12
C ALA A 28 -4.23 -0.95 -17.30
N VAL A 29 -2.91 -0.86 -17.30
CA VAL A 29 -2.08 -1.31 -18.44
C VAL A 29 -2.20 -2.81 -18.71
N GLY A 30 -2.68 -3.58 -17.73
CA GLY A 30 -2.97 -5.01 -17.91
C GLY A 30 -3.86 -5.30 -19.11
N TYR A 31 -4.73 -4.36 -19.47
CA TYR A 31 -5.63 -4.41 -20.64
C TYR A 31 -5.14 -3.56 -21.83
N GLY A 32 -3.89 -3.16 -21.86
CA GLY A 32 -3.32 -2.24 -22.87
C GLY A 32 -3.33 -2.79 -24.30
N ALA A 33 -3.33 -4.12 -24.46
CA ALA A 33 -3.44 -4.77 -25.76
C ALA A 33 -4.68 -5.67 -25.82
N LYS A 34 -5.61 -5.35 -26.73
CA LYS A 34 -6.80 -6.17 -26.95
C LYS A 34 -6.49 -7.28 -27.96
N GLU A 35 -6.90 -8.51 -27.64
CA GLU A 35 -6.68 -9.68 -28.46
C GLU A 35 -7.93 -10.60 -28.42
N ALA A 36 -8.58 -10.76 -29.57
CA ALA A 36 -9.78 -11.58 -29.67
C ALA A 36 -9.50 -13.03 -29.25
N GLY A 37 -10.43 -13.64 -28.53
CA GLY A 37 -10.31 -15.02 -28.03
C GLY A 37 -9.44 -15.17 -26.78
N THR A 38 -9.04 -14.06 -26.14
CA THR A 38 -8.30 -14.05 -24.86
C THR A 38 -9.06 -13.25 -23.81
N SER A 39 -8.60 -13.29 -22.53
CA SER A 39 -9.08 -12.41 -21.47
C SER A 39 -8.70 -10.93 -21.70
N CYS A 40 -7.86 -10.63 -22.67
CA CYS A 40 -7.21 -9.33 -22.88
C CYS A 40 -6.37 -8.83 -21.69
N PHE A 41 -6.24 -9.61 -20.62
CA PHE A 41 -5.51 -9.22 -19.41
C PHE A 41 -4.11 -9.83 -19.42
N MET A 42 -3.08 -8.99 -19.32
CA MET A 42 -1.66 -9.37 -19.27
C MET A 42 -1.25 -10.40 -20.33
N THR A 43 -1.76 -10.20 -21.56
CA THR A 43 -1.40 -11.06 -22.69
C THR A 43 0.06 -10.84 -23.11
N PRO A 44 0.66 -11.76 -23.91
CA PRO A 44 2.01 -11.54 -24.46
C PRO A 44 2.15 -10.22 -25.23
N LYS A 45 1.07 -9.74 -25.87
CA LYS A 45 1.06 -8.42 -26.55
C LYS A 45 1.13 -7.26 -25.57
N THR A 46 0.45 -7.39 -24.41
CA THR A 46 0.53 -6.40 -23.34
C THR A 46 1.95 -6.31 -22.80
N PHE A 47 2.61 -7.43 -22.52
CA PHE A 47 4.01 -7.43 -22.10
C PHE A 47 4.95 -6.80 -23.14
N LYS A 48 4.75 -7.07 -24.45
CA LYS A 48 5.51 -6.43 -25.51
C LYS A 48 5.30 -4.90 -25.52
N LEU A 49 4.07 -4.44 -25.31
CA LEU A 49 3.77 -3.01 -25.19
C LEU A 49 4.50 -2.39 -24.01
N ILE A 50 4.40 -3.01 -22.83
CA ILE A 50 5.07 -2.53 -21.61
C ILE A 50 6.58 -2.49 -21.81
N SER A 51 7.20 -3.53 -22.36
CA SER A 51 8.64 -3.57 -22.64
C SER A 51 9.06 -2.44 -23.57
N ARG A 52 8.30 -2.18 -24.63
CA ARG A 52 8.56 -1.08 -25.56
C ARG A 52 8.43 0.29 -24.92
N LEU A 53 7.42 0.49 -24.04
CA LEU A 53 7.25 1.73 -23.27
C LEU A 53 8.41 1.93 -22.29
N ARG A 54 8.84 0.84 -21.64
CA ARG A 54 9.99 0.85 -20.74
C ARG A 54 11.28 1.26 -21.46
N GLU A 55 11.57 0.69 -22.63
CA GLU A 55 12.72 1.05 -23.46
C GLU A 55 12.72 2.55 -23.80
N GLU A 56 11.56 3.09 -24.17
CA GLU A 56 11.41 4.51 -24.45
C GLU A 56 11.51 5.39 -23.18
N GLY A 57 11.06 4.88 -22.03
CA GLY A 57 11.24 5.51 -20.74
C GLY A 57 12.72 5.63 -20.35
N VAL A 58 13.46 4.53 -20.43
CA VAL A 58 14.91 4.49 -20.11
C VAL A 58 15.71 5.50 -20.93
N LYS A 59 15.41 5.66 -22.23
CA LYS A 59 16.07 6.65 -23.11
C LYS A 59 15.89 8.09 -22.60
N ARG A 60 14.87 8.35 -21.80
CA ARG A 60 14.46 9.67 -21.28
C ARG A 60 14.70 9.84 -19.79
N GLY A 61 15.31 8.85 -19.11
CA GLY A 61 15.52 8.86 -17.66
C GLY A 61 14.22 8.64 -16.86
N LEU A 62 13.20 8.02 -17.47
CA LEU A 62 11.91 7.73 -16.85
C LEU A 62 11.84 6.26 -16.44
N GLU A 63 11.28 5.99 -15.26
CA GLU A 63 10.90 4.65 -14.78
C GLU A 63 9.41 4.43 -15.01
N ILE A 64 9.03 3.20 -15.34
CA ILE A 64 7.63 2.82 -15.58
C ILE A 64 7.08 2.12 -14.34
N LEU A 65 6.04 2.72 -13.76
CA LEU A 65 5.24 2.13 -12.69
C LEU A 65 3.93 1.61 -13.29
N ILE A 66 3.67 0.32 -13.16
CA ILE A 66 2.43 -0.26 -13.66
C ILE A 66 1.40 -0.45 -12.55
N GLU A 67 0.15 -0.20 -12.89
CA GLU A 67 -0.99 -0.48 -12.02
C GLU A 67 -1.71 -1.74 -12.54
N VAL A 68 -1.65 -2.79 -11.71
CA VAL A 68 -2.28 -4.09 -11.98
C VAL A 68 -2.69 -4.74 -10.68
N HIS A 69 -3.99 -4.93 -10.48
CA HIS A 69 -4.54 -5.81 -9.45
C HIS A 69 -4.64 -7.23 -9.99
N SER A 70 -4.12 -8.21 -9.26
CA SER A 70 -4.15 -9.61 -9.67
C SER A 70 -3.77 -10.54 -8.54
N TYR A 71 -4.04 -11.83 -8.73
CA TYR A 71 -3.49 -12.91 -7.90
C TYR A 71 -2.01 -12.70 -7.58
N TYR A 72 -1.61 -12.83 -6.32
CA TYR A 72 -0.28 -12.39 -5.84
C TYR A 72 0.91 -12.97 -6.61
N LYS A 73 0.86 -14.26 -7.03
CA LYS A 73 1.96 -14.87 -7.82
C LYS A 73 2.09 -14.21 -9.20
N LYS A 74 0.99 -13.76 -9.79
CA LYS A 74 1.02 -12.97 -11.02
C LYS A 74 1.65 -11.61 -10.79
N GLN A 75 1.37 -10.94 -9.66
CA GLN A 75 2.03 -9.68 -9.32
C GLN A 75 3.55 -9.86 -9.22
N VAL A 76 4.02 -10.92 -8.54
CA VAL A 76 5.46 -11.26 -8.47
C VAL A 76 6.05 -11.53 -9.85
N GLU A 77 5.34 -12.29 -10.71
CA GLU A 77 5.78 -12.53 -12.09
C GLU A 77 5.88 -11.22 -12.90
N ILE A 78 4.88 -10.36 -12.81
CA ILE A 78 4.84 -9.08 -13.52
C ILE A 78 5.98 -8.19 -13.04
N ALA A 79 6.21 -8.10 -11.73
CA ALA A 79 7.26 -7.29 -11.13
C ALA A 79 8.66 -7.63 -11.67
N SER A 80 8.92 -8.89 -11.99
CA SER A 80 10.20 -9.32 -12.59
C SER A 80 10.45 -8.78 -14.01
N LYS A 81 9.43 -8.23 -14.66
CA LYS A 81 9.45 -7.81 -16.08
C LYS A 81 9.33 -6.30 -16.28
N VAL A 82 9.18 -5.54 -15.20
CA VAL A 82 8.92 -4.09 -15.23
C VAL A 82 9.84 -3.35 -14.26
N ASP A 83 9.89 -2.01 -14.33
CA ASP A 83 10.73 -1.24 -13.43
C ASP A 83 10.11 -1.20 -12.03
N ARG A 84 8.79 -0.94 -11.93
CA ARG A 84 8.08 -0.85 -10.67
C ARG A 84 6.65 -1.36 -10.76
N VAL A 85 6.16 -1.90 -9.65
CA VAL A 85 4.76 -2.32 -9.44
C VAL A 85 4.23 -1.72 -8.14
N TYR A 86 2.92 -1.63 -8.00
CA TYR A 86 2.32 -1.42 -6.69
C TYR A 86 2.31 -2.71 -5.87
N ASP A 87 2.48 -2.58 -4.56
CA ASP A 87 2.24 -3.66 -3.60
C ASP A 87 0.79 -3.59 -3.12
N PHE A 88 -0.13 -4.16 -3.88
CA PHE A 88 -1.55 -4.18 -3.55
C PHE A 88 -1.95 -5.32 -2.60
N ALA A 89 -1.07 -6.28 -2.37
CA ALA A 89 -1.32 -7.32 -1.36
C ALA A 89 -1.11 -6.79 0.08
N LEU A 90 -0.22 -5.83 0.27
CA LEU A 90 0.11 -5.30 1.60
C LEU A 90 -1.08 -4.70 2.36
N PRO A 91 -1.93 -3.82 1.77
CA PRO A 91 -3.03 -3.20 2.49
C PRO A 91 -3.98 -4.22 3.15
N PRO A 92 -4.57 -5.19 2.42
CA PRO A 92 -5.46 -6.16 3.02
C PRO A 92 -4.73 -7.15 3.95
N LEU A 93 -3.46 -7.47 3.74
CA LEU A 93 -2.68 -8.33 4.64
C LEU A 93 -2.47 -7.68 6.01
N LEU A 94 -2.17 -6.38 6.06
CA LEU A 94 -2.02 -5.67 7.33
C LEU A 94 -3.36 -5.53 8.06
N LEU A 95 -4.47 -5.29 7.34
CA LEU A 95 -5.79 -5.34 7.95
C LEU A 95 -6.08 -6.74 8.51
N HIS A 96 -5.79 -7.80 7.75
CA HIS A 96 -5.96 -9.17 8.20
C HIS A 96 -5.16 -9.43 9.49
N SER A 97 -3.88 -9.07 9.53
CA SER A 97 -3.06 -9.23 10.74
C SER A 97 -3.61 -8.46 11.93
N LEU A 98 -4.02 -7.20 11.74
CA LEU A 98 -4.59 -6.37 12.80
C LEU A 98 -5.96 -6.88 13.30
N PHE A 99 -6.71 -7.58 12.45
CA PHE A 99 -8.02 -8.12 12.80
C PHE A 99 -7.94 -9.51 13.44
N THR A 100 -6.95 -10.32 13.07
CA THR A 100 -6.82 -11.70 13.54
C THR A 100 -5.75 -11.89 14.63
N GLY A 101 -4.75 -10.99 14.70
CA GLY A 101 -3.61 -11.11 15.59
C GLY A 101 -2.46 -11.97 15.03
N HIS A 102 -2.56 -12.44 13.78
CA HIS A 102 -1.58 -13.33 13.16
C HIS A 102 -0.68 -12.58 12.16
N VAL A 103 0.63 -12.84 12.19
CA VAL A 103 1.61 -12.22 11.30
C VAL A 103 2.06 -13.13 10.16
N GLU A 104 1.70 -14.41 10.19
CA GLU A 104 2.18 -15.41 9.20
C GLU A 104 1.92 -14.98 7.75
N PRO A 105 0.72 -14.48 7.34
CA PRO A 105 0.50 -14.05 5.97
C PRO A 105 1.38 -12.85 5.56
N VAL A 106 1.64 -11.91 6.48
CA VAL A 106 2.56 -10.78 6.25
C VAL A 106 3.99 -11.28 6.13
N ALA A 107 4.41 -12.22 6.98
CA ALA A 107 5.74 -12.82 6.95
C ALA A 107 5.98 -13.57 5.63
N HIS A 108 5.02 -14.40 5.21
CA HIS A 108 5.09 -15.10 3.93
C HIS A 108 5.14 -14.12 2.76
N TRP A 109 4.33 -13.06 2.77
CA TRP A 109 4.39 -12.03 1.74
C TRP A 109 5.74 -11.31 1.75
N THR A 110 6.29 -10.99 2.92
CA THR A 110 7.61 -10.34 3.04
C THR A 110 8.71 -11.16 2.40
N GLU A 111 8.63 -12.50 2.45
CA GLU A 111 9.60 -13.40 1.84
C GLU A 111 9.56 -13.37 0.31
N ILE A 112 8.35 -13.33 -0.28
CA ILE A 112 8.17 -13.54 -1.73
C ILE A 112 7.85 -12.26 -2.51
N ARG A 113 7.54 -11.16 -1.83
CA ARG A 113 7.13 -9.89 -2.47
C ARG A 113 8.26 -9.27 -3.30
N PRO A 114 7.90 -8.51 -4.35
CA PRO A 114 8.91 -7.82 -5.16
C PRO A 114 9.55 -6.65 -4.39
N ASN A 115 10.87 -6.52 -4.49
CA ASN A 115 11.61 -5.39 -3.90
C ASN A 115 11.50 -4.09 -4.71
N ASN A 116 11.11 -4.17 -5.99
CA ASN A 116 10.85 -3.00 -6.85
C ASN A 116 9.41 -2.47 -6.70
N ALA A 117 8.79 -2.71 -5.57
CA ALA A 117 7.43 -2.27 -5.28
C ALA A 117 7.33 -0.82 -4.82
N VAL A 118 6.22 -0.18 -5.15
CA VAL A 118 5.70 1.00 -4.46
C VAL A 118 4.72 0.50 -3.40
N THR A 119 5.09 0.62 -2.12
CA THR A 119 4.25 0.16 -1.01
C THR A 119 3.15 1.18 -0.74
N VAL A 120 1.91 0.72 -0.67
CA VAL A 120 0.73 1.54 -0.39
C VAL A 120 -0.11 0.89 0.71
N LEU A 121 -0.91 1.68 1.44
CA LEU A 121 -2.04 1.19 2.23
C LEU A 121 -3.37 1.69 1.65
N ASP A 122 -3.34 2.84 1.01
CA ASP A 122 -4.47 3.51 0.41
C ASP A 122 -4.09 4.14 -0.94
N THR A 123 -5.07 4.27 -1.78
CA THR A 123 -5.01 4.96 -3.06
C THR A 123 -6.33 5.71 -3.28
N HIS A 124 -6.52 6.30 -4.46
CA HIS A 124 -7.80 6.88 -4.87
C HIS A 124 -8.88 5.83 -5.20
N ASP A 125 -8.53 4.55 -5.20
CA ASP A 125 -9.42 3.40 -5.38
C ASP A 125 -9.76 2.76 -4.03
N GLY A 126 -10.58 1.71 -4.02
CA GLY A 126 -10.86 0.94 -2.83
C GLY A 126 -9.69 0.06 -2.38
N ILE A 127 -9.84 -0.58 -1.23
CA ILE A 127 -8.88 -1.56 -0.70
C ILE A 127 -9.07 -2.86 -1.48
N GLY A 128 -8.06 -3.28 -2.25
CA GLY A 128 -8.10 -4.50 -3.04
C GLY A 128 -8.07 -5.75 -2.16
N VAL A 129 -9.06 -6.61 -2.26
CA VAL A 129 -9.10 -7.86 -1.48
C VAL A 129 -8.80 -9.09 -2.31
N ILE A 130 -8.93 -8.99 -3.64
CA ILE A 130 -8.56 -10.07 -4.56
C ILE A 130 -7.06 -10.37 -4.57
N ASP A 131 -6.25 -9.39 -4.19
CA ASP A 131 -4.80 -9.48 -4.26
C ASP A 131 -4.21 -10.49 -3.25
N ILE A 132 -4.99 -10.86 -2.23
CA ILE A 132 -4.62 -11.86 -1.21
C ILE A 132 -5.43 -13.15 -1.26
N GLY A 133 -6.53 -13.17 -1.99
CA GLY A 133 -7.40 -14.34 -2.17
C GLY A 133 -6.91 -15.33 -3.22
N SER A 134 -7.68 -16.41 -3.42
CA SER A 134 -7.45 -17.39 -4.49
C SER A 134 -7.54 -16.75 -5.87
N ASP A 135 -6.85 -17.33 -6.85
CA ASP A 135 -6.93 -16.85 -8.24
C ASP A 135 -8.39 -16.93 -8.75
N GLN A 136 -8.89 -15.83 -9.32
CA GLN A 136 -10.28 -15.76 -9.78
C GLN A 136 -10.57 -16.64 -11.01
N LEU A 137 -9.56 -16.93 -11.80
CA LEU A 137 -9.69 -17.79 -12.99
C LEU A 137 -9.48 -19.27 -12.65
N ASP A 138 -8.71 -19.57 -11.62
CA ASP A 138 -8.45 -20.92 -11.11
C ASP A 138 -8.46 -20.95 -9.59
N ARG A 139 -9.61 -21.19 -8.98
CA ARG A 139 -9.80 -21.24 -7.53
C ARG A 139 -9.00 -22.36 -6.82
N SER A 140 -8.40 -23.30 -7.56
CA SER A 140 -7.48 -24.27 -6.99
C SER A 140 -6.15 -23.66 -6.56
N LEU A 141 -5.78 -22.51 -7.13
CA LEU A 141 -4.61 -21.72 -6.78
C LEU A 141 -4.93 -20.84 -5.56
N LYS A 142 -4.45 -21.28 -4.40
CA LYS A 142 -4.74 -20.65 -3.11
C LYS A 142 -4.09 -19.27 -2.97
N GLY A 143 -4.80 -18.38 -2.27
CA GLY A 143 -4.30 -17.03 -1.91
C GLY A 143 -3.24 -17.05 -0.80
N LEU A 144 -2.86 -15.86 -0.38
CA LEU A 144 -2.01 -15.64 0.81
C LEU A 144 -2.77 -15.92 2.10
N VAL A 145 -4.10 -15.82 2.06
CA VAL A 145 -5.00 -16.21 3.14
C VAL A 145 -6.13 -17.09 2.60
N PRO A 146 -6.81 -17.89 3.43
CA PRO A 146 -8.02 -18.61 3.02
C PRO A 146 -9.13 -17.66 2.52
N ASP A 147 -9.96 -18.14 1.58
CA ASP A 147 -11.07 -17.33 1.04
C ASP A 147 -12.07 -16.93 2.14
N GLU A 148 -12.28 -17.76 3.18
CA GLU A 148 -13.08 -17.43 4.35
C GLU A 148 -12.52 -16.24 5.12
N ASP A 149 -11.20 -16.11 5.23
CA ASP A 149 -10.56 -14.98 5.89
C ASP A 149 -10.71 -13.70 5.07
N VAL A 150 -10.76 -13.78 3.75
CA VAL A 150 -11.09 -12.63 2.88
C VAL A 150 -12.52 -12.15 3.16
N ASP A 151 -13.48 -13.05 3.27
CA ASP A 151 -14.87 -12.70 3.61
C ASP A 151 -14.96 -12.08 5.01
N ASN A 152 -14.27 -12.65 6.00
CA ASN A 152 -14.20 -12.12 7.37
C ASN A 152 -13.55 -10.73 7.41
N LEU A 153 -12.49 -10.52 6.64
CA LEU A 153 -11.82 -9.21 6.49
C LEU A 153 -12.81 -8.15 5.98
N VAL A 154 -13.54 -8.45 4.91
CA VAL A 154 -14.54 -7.55 4.33
C VAL A 154 -15.65 -7.23 5.33
N ASN A 155 -16.19 -8.24 6.01
CA ASN A 155 -17.22 -8.06 7.03
C ASN A 155 -16.72 -7.20 8.19
N THR A 156 -15.46 -7.38 8.60
CA THR A 156 -14.84 -6.58 9.66
C THR A 156 -14.68 -5.12 9.24
N ILE A 157 -14.25 -4.83 8.00
CA ILE A 157 -14.19 -3.46 7.47
C ILE A 157 -15.60 -2.83 7.50
N HIS A 158 -16.62 -3.56 7.07
CA HIS A 158 -18.01 -3.06 7.09
C HIS A 158 -18.49 -2.77 8.51
N ALA A 159 -18.16 -3.62 9.47
CA ALA A 159 -18.49 -3.41 10.88
C ALA A 159 -17.76 -2.20 11.47
N ASN A 160 -16.45 -2.07 11.24
CA ASN A 160 -15.62 -0.96 11.73
C ASN A 160 -16.05 0.40 11.19
N THR A 161 -16.61 0.43 9.98
CA THR A 161 -17.14 1.64 9.33
C THR A 161 -18.64 1.84 9.60
N HIS A 162 -19.25 1.07 10.51
CA HIS A 162 -20.69 1.14 10.82
C HIS A 162 -21.58 1.04 9.56
N GLY A 163 -21.16 0.25 8.57
CA GLY A 163 -21.87 0.03 7.31
C GLY A 163 -21.61 1.07 6.21
N GLU A 164 -20.82 2.11 6.46
CA GLU A 164 -20.49 3.13 5.45
C GLU A 164 -19.80 2.52 4.23
N SER A 165 -18.79 1.68 4.43
CA SER A 165 -18.07 0.98 3.35
C SER A 165 -18.99 0.02 2.59
N GLN A 166 -19.95 -0.62 3.25
CA GLN A 166 -20.95 -1.47 2.61
C GLN A 166 -21.87 -0.65 1.70
N ALA A 167 -22.32 0.51 2.16
CA ALA A 167 -23.13 1.42 1.35
C ALA A 167 -22.37 1.91 0.10
N ALA A 168 -21.10 2.23 0.24
CA ALA A 168 -20.24 2.67 -0.87
C ALA A 168 -19.93 1.54 -1.85
N THR A 169 -19.65 0.35 -1.35
CA THR A 169 -19.32 -0.82 -2.17
C THR A 169 -20.56 -1.33 -2.90
N GLY A 170 -21.70 -1.40 -2.24
CA GLY A 170 -22.98 -1.81 -2.85
C GLY A 170 -23.47 -0.85 -3.93
N ALA A 171 -23.25 0.45 -3.79
CA ALA A 171 -23.62 1.45 -4.79
C ALA A 171 -22.75 1.37 -6.06
N ALA A 172 -21.52 0.86 -5.93
CA ALA A 172 -20.56 0.73 -7.02
C ALA A 172 -20.37 -0.70 -7.51
N ALA A 173 -20.82 -1.70 -6.76
CA ALA A 173 -20.68 -3.10 -7.10
C ALA A 173 -21.61 -3.45 -8.27
N SER A 174 -21.07 -3.43 -9.47
CA SER A 174 -21.58 -4.34 -10.49
C SER A 174 -21.29 -5.77 -10.02
N ASN A 175 -22.22 -6.41 -9.42
CA ASN A 175 -22.54 -7.84 -9.28
C ASN A 175 -21.47 -8.93 -9.49
N LEU A 176 -20.18 -8.64 -9.47
CA LEU A 176 -19.15 -9.63 -9.73
C LEU A 176 -18.11 -9.52 -8.64
N ASP A 177 -18.00 -10.57 -7.87
CA ASP A 177 -16.94 -10.88 -6.94
C ASP A 177 -16.25 -9.65 -6.36
N LEU A 178 -16.42 -9.42 -5.08
CA LEU A 178 -15.93 -8.24 -4.39
C LEU A 178 -14.43 -8.05 -4.69
N TYR A 179 -14.16 -7.10 -5.56
CA TYR A 179 -12.82 -6.80 -6.05
C TYR A 179 -12.10 -5.84 -5.11
N GLN A 180 -12.81 -4.83 -4.61
CA GLN A 180 -12.33 -3.80 -3.70
C GLN A 180 -13.41 -3.41 -2.70
N VAL A 181 -13.00 -3.04 -1.49
CA VAL A 181 -13.85 -2.40 -0.49
C VAL A 181 -13.62 -0.89 -0.54
N ASN A 182 -14.66 -0.12 -0.83
CA ASN A 182 -14.59 1.32 -0.84
C ASN A 182 -14.63 1.88 0.59
N SER A 183 -13.50 2.36 1.07
CA SER A 183 -13.31 2.98 2.38
C SER A 183 -11.96 3.70 2.42
N THR A 184 -11.81 4.70 3.29
CA THR A 184 -10.47 5.14 3.68
C THR A 184 -9.84 4.05 4.55
N TYR A 185 -8.52 3.92 4.49
CA TYR A 185 -7.80 2.94 5.29
C TYR A 185 -7.91 3.21 6.79
N TYR A 186 -7.94 4.49 7.17
CA TYR A 186 -8.14 4.91 8.55
C TYR A 186 -9.53 4.50 9.08
N SER A 187 -10.60 4.70 8.29
CA SER A 187 -11.95 4.25 8.68
C SER A 187 -12.07 2.73 8.71
N ALA A 188 -11.42 2.01 7.81
CA ALA A 188 -11.38 0.54 7.83
C ALA A 188 -10.79 -0.01 9.14
N LEU A 189 -9.88 0.74 9.77
CA LEU A 189 -9.33 0.44 11.09
C LEU A 189 -10.17 1.01 12.26
N GLY A 190 -11.42 1.40 12.04
CA GLY A 190 -12.28 1.98 13.06
C GLY A 190 -11.81 3.34 13.57
N CYS A 191 -11.06 4.09 12.77
CA CYS A 191 -10.44 5.36 13.14
C CYS A 191 -9.52 5.27 14.38
N ASN A 192 -8.83 4.15 14.54
CA ASN A 192 -7.91 3.93 15.65
C ASN A 192 -6.50 4.42 15.25
N ASP A 193 -5.99 5.43 15.95
CA ASP A 193 -4.70 6.07 15.68
C ASP A 193 -3.52 5.09 15.82
N GLN A 194 -3.54 4.23 16.85
CA GLN A 194 -2.45 3.27 17.11
C GLN A 194 -2.39 2.19 16.03
N HIS A 195 -3.54 1.61 15.65
CA HIS A 195 -3.61 0.63 14.55
C HIS A 195 -3.14 1.25 13.23
N TYR A 196 -3.56 2.49 12.98
CA TYR A 196 -3.18 3.20 11.78
C TYR A 196 -1.66 3.45 11.69
N LEU A 197 -1.05 3.93 12.79
CA LEU A 197 0.38 4.16 12.85
C LEU A 197 1.18 2.86 12.79
N ALA A 198 0.71 1.78 13.42
CA ALA A 198 1.34 0.47 13.32
C ALA A 198 1.36 -0.05 11.87
N ALA A 199 0.23 0.04 11.15
CA ALA A 199 0.17 -0.33 9.73
C ALA A 199 1.10 0.53 8.86
N ARG A 200 1.14 1.86 9.09
CA ARG A 200 2.03 2.78 8.39
C ARG A 200 3.50 2.49 8.68
N ALA A 201 3.85 2.16 9.92
CA ALA A 201 5.21 1.77 10.27
C ALA A 201 5.66 0.53 9.49
N VAL A 202 4.83 -0.51 9.40
CA VAL A 202 5.14 -1.70 8.57
C VAL A 202 5.29 -1.31 7.10
N GLN A 203 4.39 -0.48 6.54
CA GLN A 203 4.51 0.01 5.16
C GLN A 203 5.85 0.69 4.91
N PHE A 204 6.33 1.52 5.84
CA PHE A 204 7.57 2.28 5.69
C PHE A 204 8.82 1.42 5.93
N PHE A 205 8.71 0.34 6.68
CA PHE A 205 9.82 -0.56 6.94
C PHE A 205 10.01 -1.64 5.88
N LEU A 206 9.01 -1.94 5.06
CA LEU A 206 9.17 -2.89 3.95
C LEU A 206 10.03 -2.29 2.83
N PRO A 207 10.85 -3.13 2.13
CA PRO A 207 11.61 -2.70 0.97
C PRO A 207 10.71 -2.13 -0.13
N GLY A 208 11.18 -1.07 -0.79
CA GLY A 208 10.45 -0.39 -1.85
C GLY A 208 10.31 1.11 -1.60
N VAL A 209 9.42 1.75 -2.35
CA VAL A 209 9.13 3.19 -2.23
C VAL A 209 7.77 3.37 -1.55
N PRO A 210 7.72 3.84 -0.29
CA PRO A 210 6.44 4.10 0.37
C PRO A 210 5.72 5.27 -0.31
N GLN A 211 4.46 5.05 -0.66
CA GLN A 211 3.56 6.08 -1.16
C GLN A 211 2.39 6.24 -0.20
N VAL A 212 2.12 7.44 0.25
CA VAL A 212 0.96 7.78 1.08
C VAL A 212 0.00 8.62 0.26
N TYR A 213 -1.25 8.15 0.16
CA TYR A 213 -2.32 8.87 -0.51
C TYR A 213 -2.74 10.09 0.30
N TYR A 214 -3.15 11.20 -0.34
CA TYR A 214 -3.37 12.47 0.36
C TYR A 214 -4.44 12.39 1.48
N VAL A 215 -5.51 11.58 1.28
CA VAL A 215 -6.49 11.35 2.34
C VAL A 215 -5.86 10.62 3.51
N GLY A 216 -5.03 9.60 3.23
CA GLY A 216 -4.30 8.88 4.25
C GLY A 216 -3.24 9.72 4.95
N ALA A 217 -2.57 10.63 4.24
CA ALA A 217 -1.59 11.53 4.87
C ALA A 217 -2.21 12.37 6.00
N LEU A 218 -3.50 12.65 5.91
CA LEU A 218 -4.28 13.37 6.92
C LEU A 218 -5.10 12.44 7.85
N ALA A 219 -4.86 11.12 7.82
CA ALA A 219 -5.70 10.14 8.53
C ALA A 219 -7.19 10.43 8.33
N GLY A 220 -7.59 10.62 7.06
CA GLY A 220 -8.92 11.06 6.66
C GLY A 220 -9.96 9.96 6.83
N ARG A 221 -11.16 10.37 7.24
CA ARG A 221 -12.34 9.49 7.39
C ARG A 221 -13.10 9.37 6.08
N ASN A 222 -14.01 8.40 6.04
CA ASN A 222 -14.98 8.25 4.97
C ASN A 222 -15.82 9.52 4.78
N ASP A 223 -15.95 9.99 3.53
CA ASP A 223 -16.78 11.13 3.17
C ASP A 223 -18.16 10.66 2.67
N MET A 224 -19.06 10.48 3.61
CA MET A 224 -20.44 10.07 3.32
C MET A 224 -21.27 11.16 2.67
N GLU A 225 -20.90 12.44 2.82
CA GLU A 225 -21.57 13.54 2.16
C GLU A 225 -21.24 13.56 0.66
N LEU A 226 -19.95 13.43 0.33
CA LEU A 226 -19.50 13.34 -1.06
C LEU A 226 -20.10 12.10 -1.75
N LEU A 227 -20.07 10.93 -1.07
CA LEU A 227 -20.71 9.71 -1.59
C LEU A 227 -22.17 9.92 -1.94
N ARG A 228 -22.98 10.50 -1.03
CA ARG A 228 -24.41 10.76 -1.30
C ARG A 228 -24.63 11.74 -2.44
N ARG A 229 -23.77 12.76 -2.54
CA ARG A 229 -23.87 13.80 -3.59
C ARG A 229 -23.56 13.25 -4.97
N THR A 230 -22.55 12.39 -5.09
CA THR A 230 -22.06 11.91 -6.39
C THR A 230 -22.63 10.56 -6.80
N ASN A 231 -23.11 9.78 -5.84
CA ASN A 231 -23.48 8.38 -6.00
C ASN A 231 -22.37 7.52 -6.64
N ASN A 232 -21.10 7.90 -6.43
CA ASN A 232 -19.94 7.18 -6.86
C ASN A 232 -19.24 6.56 -5.64
N GLY A 233 -19.23 5.23 -5.54
CA GLY A 233 -18.72 4.52 -4.36
C GLY A 233 -17.29 4.87 -3.97
N ARG A 234 -16.42 5.15 -4.95
CA ARG A 234 -15.03 5.53 -4.69
C ARG A 234 -14.88 6.91 -4.07
N ASP A 235 -15.88 7.78 -4.19
CA ASP A 235 -15.81 9.14 -3.64
C ASP A 235 -15.85 9.18 -2.12
N ILE A 236 -16.22 8.06 -1.46
CA ILE A 236 -16.12 7.90 -0.01
C ILE A 236 -14.69 8.14 0.53
N ASN A 237 -13.66 7.86 -0.28
CA ASN A 237 -12.26 8.05 0.10
C ASN A 237 -11.55 9.15 -0.71
N ARG A 238 -12.30 10.11 -1.30
CA ARG A 238 -11.77 11.18 -2.15
C ARG A 238 -12.19 12.56 -1.66
N HIS A 239 -12.16 12.77 -0.35
CA HIS A 239 -12.53 14.07 0.22
C HIS A 239 -11.72 15.23 -0.38
N TYR A 240 -12.41 16.34 -0.68
CA TYR A 240 -11.78 17.57 -1.18
C TYR A 240 -11.48 18.51 -0.01
N TYR A 241 -10.24 18.51 0.46
CA TYR A 241 -9.83 19.34 1.57
C TYR A 241 -9.66 20.80 1.16
N SER A 242 -10.25 21.72 1.93
CA SER A 242 -9.85 23.13 1.92
C SER A 242 -8.50 23.30 2.64
N THR A 243 -7.82 24.42 2.41
CA THR A 243 -6.57 24.74 3.13
C THR A 243 -6.75 24.79 4.63
N ALA A 244 -7.88 25.33 5.11
CA ALA A 244 -8.19 25.37 6.53
C ALA A 244 -8.35 23.98 7.16
N GLU A 245 -9.00 23.06 6.46
CA GLU A 245 -9.11 21.65 6.90
C GLU A 245 -7.73 20.96 6.90
N ILE A 246 -6.87 21.25 5.92
CA ILE A 246 -5.51 20.74 5.91
C ILE A 246 -4.75 21.22 7.15
N ASP A 247 -4.78 22.52 7.42
CA ASP A 247 -4.10 23.13 8.58
C ASP A 247 -4.60 22.52 9.91
N GLU A 248 -5.92 22.33 10.05
CA GLU A 248 -6.51 21.69 11.22
C GLU A 248 -6.07 20.22 11.37
N ASN A 249 -6.09 19.45 10.27
CA ASN A 249 -5.70 18.04 10.30
C ASN A 249 -4.20 17.87 10.58
N LEU A 250 -3.34 18.78 10.15
CA LEU A 250 -1.90 18.75 10.44
C LEU A 250 -1.60 18.88 11.95
N GLU A 251 -2.52 19.45 12.73
CA GLU A 251 -2.38 19.56 14.19
C GLU A 251 -2.76 18.28 14.95
N ARG A 252 -3.43 17.31 14.30
CA ARG A 252 -3.81 16.04 14.92
C ARG A 252 -2.59 15.20 15.29
N PRO A 253 -2.54 14.60 16.51
CA PRO A 253 -1.40 13.79 16.94
C PRO A 253 -1.03 12.66 15.97
N VAL A 254 -2.01 11.94 15.43
CA VAL A 254 -1.80 10.86 14.48
C VAL A 254 -1.14 11.34 13.18
N VAL A 255 -1.49 12.54 12.71
CA VAL A 255 -0.91 13.12 11.48
C VAL A 255 0.51 13.59 11.75
N LYS A 256 0.77 14.21 12.90
CA LYS A 256 2.13 14.58 13.32
C LYS A 256 3.04 13.36 13.45
N ALA A 257 2.55 12.29 14.07
CA ALA A 257 3.29 11.05 14.23
C ALA A 257 3.55 10.36 12.85
N LEU A 258 2.58 10.36 11.95
CA LEU A 258 2.77 9.85 10.58
C LEU A 258 3.83 10.66 9.82
N ASN A 259 3.81 11.99 9.91
CA ASN A 259 4.81 12.85 9.30
C ASN A 259 6.21 12.61 9.88
N ALA A 260 6.31 12.40 11.19
CA ALA A 260 7.57 12.04 11.85
C ALA A 260 8.10 10.68 11.35
N LEU A 261 7.25 9.66 11.21
CA LEU A 261 7.61 8.36 10.63
C LEU A 261 8.09 8.51 9.18
N ALA A 262 7.41 9.32 8.37
CA ALA A 262 7.81 9.57 6.99
C ALA A 262 9.16 10.27 6.90
N LYS A 263 9.39 11.28 7.75
CA LYS A 263 10.66 11.97 7.87
C LYS A 263 11.77 11.01 8.31
N PHE A 264 11.54 10.26 9.36
CA PHE A 264 12.45 9.23 9.87
C PHE A 264 12.86 8.23 8.77
N ARG A 265 11.89 7.71 7.98
CA ARG A 265 12.15 6.80 6.87
C ARG A 265 13.02 7.42 5.77
N ASN A 266 12.90 8.73 5.53
CA ASN A 266 13.64 9.43 4.49
C ASN A 266 15.04 9.87 4.95
N GLU A 267 15.24 10.12 6.23
CA GLU A 267 16.47 10.73 6.75
C GLU A 267 17.44 9.70 7.33
N LEU A 268 16.95 8.61 7.94
CA LEU A 268 17.84 7.66 8.60
C LEU A 268 18.63 6.82 7.57
N PRO A 269 19.98 6.87 7.58
CA PRO A 269 20.82 6.17 6.60
C PRO A 269 20.65 4.64 6.59
N ALA A 270 20.16 4.05 7.68
CA ALA A 270 19.90 2.62 7.76
C ALA A 270 19.03 2.12 6.60
N PHE A 271 18.06 2.92 6.14
CA PHE A 271 17.10 2.54 5.10
C PHE A 271 17.70 2.49 3.68
N ASP A 272 18.90 2.99 3.46
CA ASP A 272 19.65 2.82 2.21
C ASP A 272 20.51 1.55 2.19
N GLY A 273 20.48 0.78 3.27
CA GLY A 273 21.32 -0.39 3.48
C GLY A 273 20.64 -1.73 3.27
N GLY A 274 21.04 -2.73 4.06
CA GLY A 274 20.54 -4.09 4.00
C GLY A 274 19.26 -4.29 4.81
N PHE A 275 18.31 -5.04 4.25
CA PHE A 275 17.05 -5.42 4.90
C PHE A 275 17.06 -6.90 5.31
N ARG A 276 16.50 -7.19 6.48
CA ARG A 276 16.17 -8.54 6.95
C ARG A 276 14.93 -8.49 7.83
N TYR A 277 14.31 -9.64 8.06
CA TYR A 277 13.22 -9.78 9.01
C TYR A 277 13.35 -11.07 9.82
N GLU A 278 12.71 -11.10 10.97
CA GLU A 278 12.66 -12.23 11.89
C GLU A 278 11.22 -12.40 12.36
N VAL A 279 10.75 -13.65 12.47
CA VAL A 279 9.40 -13.99 12.93
C VAL A 279 9.53 -14.74 14.26
N ASP A 280 8.78 -14.29 15.27
CA ASP A 280 8.72 -14.97 16.57
C ASP A 280 7.28 -15.47 16.81
N GLY A 281 7.12 -16.78 16.64
CA GLY A 281 5.80 -17.40 16.63
C GLY A 281 4.93 -16.92 15.46
N ASP A 282 3.62 -16.84 15.69
CA ASP A 282 2.64 -16.35 14.70
C ASP A 282 2.07 -14.95 15.04
N THR A 283 2.59 -14.32 16.09
CA THR A 283 2.06 -13.05 16.63
C THR A 283 3.07 -11.89 16.62
N SER A 284 4.31 -12.12 16.21
CA SER A 284 5.34 -11.07 16.20
C SER A 284 6.25 -11.18 14.96
N ILE A 285 6.52 -10.05 14.33
CA ILE A 285 7.51 -9.94 13.25
C ILE A 285 8.36 -8.69 13.45
N THR A 286 9.67 -8.83 13.29
CA THR A 286 10.63 -7.72 13.39
C THR A 286 11.29 -7.48 12.04
N PHE A 287 11.16 -6.27 11.52
CA PHE A 287 11.84 -5.79 10.31
C PHE A 287 13.09 -5.01 10.71
N ARG A 288 14.23 -5.29 10.06
CA ARG A 288 15.51 -4.65 10.39
C ARG A 288 16.18 -4.07 9.15
N TRP A 289 16.69 -2.88 9.30
CA TRP A 289 17.56 -2.22 8.33
C TRP A 289 18.91 -1.92 8.97
N THR A 290 19.98 -2.00 8.18
CA THR A 290 21.33 -1.67 8.61
C THR A 290 22.05 -0.96 7.48
N ALA A 291 22.57 0.23 7.74
CA ALA A 291 23.38 0.99 6.78
C ALA A 291 24.58 0.14 6.30
N ALA A 292 25.06 0.39 5.08
CA ALA A 292 26.12 -0.41 4.47
C ALA A 292 27.43 -0.37 5.27
N ASP A 293 27.69 0.72 5.97
CA ASP A 293 28.86 0.91 6.84
C ASP A 293 28.63 0.46 8.30
N GLY A 294 27.41 0.02 8.63
CA GLY A 294 27.02 -0.43 9.95
C GLY A 294 26.82 0.69 10.99
N THR A 295 26.92 1.95 10.60
CA THR A 295 26.84 3.10 11.53
C THR A 295 25.43 3.43 11.98
N SER A 296 24.42 2.97 11.25
CA SER A 296 23.02 3.23 11.55
C SER A 296 22.17 1.97 11.38
N THR A 297 21.24 1.77 12.30
CA THR A 297 20.28 0.66 12.30
C THR A 297 18.87 1.14 12.55
N ALA A 298 17.88 0.38 12.08
CA ALA A 298 16.48 0.58 12.44
C ALA A 298 15.79 -0.79 12.56
N ALA A 299 15.02 -0.99 13.62
CA ALA A 299 14.24 -2.19 13.83
C ALA A 299 12.81 -1.82 14.23
N LEU A 300 11.83 -2.36 13.50
CA LEU A 300 10.42 -2.29 13.84
C LEU A 300 9.95 -3.68 14.28
N THR A 301 9.48 -3.80 15.51
CA THR A 301 8.74 -4.97 15.97
C THR A 301 7.25 -4.69 15.87
N PHE A 302 6.54 -5.53 15.13
CA PHE A 302 5.10 -5.45 14.91
C PHE A 302 4.40 -6.66 15.55
N GLU A 303 3.50 -6.35 16.49
CA GLU A 303 2.67 -7.32 17.21
C GLU A 303 1.21 -6.88 17.09
N PRO A 304 0.42 -7.43 16.14
CA PRO A 304 -0.90 -6.89 15.79
C PRO A 304 -1.95 -7.01 16.90
N GLY A 305 -1.61 -7.63 18.03
CA GLY A 305 -2.53 -7.82 19.15
C GLY A 305 -3.49 -8.99 18.91
N ARG A 306 -4.62 -9.02 19.64
CA ARG A 306 -5.62 -10.11 19.55
C ARG A 306 -6.85 -9.75 18.72
N GLY A 307 -6.71 -8.89 17.73
CA GLY A 307 -7.80 -8.48 16.85
C GLY A 307 -8.66 -7.33 17.41
N LEU A 308 -9.38 -6.66 16.50
CA LEU A 308 -10.34 -5.62 16.86
C LEU A 308 -11.59 -6.29 17.44
N GLY A 309 -11.87 -6.08 18.73
CA GLY A 309 -13.19 -6.39 19.32
C GLY A 309 -13.23 -7.34 20.50
N THR A 310 -12.14 -7.97 20.94
CA THR A 310 -12.20 -8.93 22.04
C THR A 310 -11.50 -8.54 23.33
N ASP A 311 -10.40 -7.82 23.28
CA ASP A 311 -9.70 -7.29 24.44
C ASP A 311 -8.81 -6.15 23.97
N ASN A 312 -9.10 -4.93 24.22
CA ASN A 312 -8.36 -3.68 23.95
C ASN A 312 -6.80 -3.76 23.99
N THR A 313 -6.21 -4.83 23.48
CA THR A 313 -4.78 -4.92 23.29
C THR A 313 -4.42 -4.05 22.10
N THR A 314 -3.87 -2.89 22.37
CA THR A 314 -3.32 -1.99 21.37
C THR A 314 -2.25 -2.75 20.58
N PRO A 315 -2.30 -2.78 19.23
CA PRO A 315 -1.23 -3.37 18.47
C PRO A 315 0.07 -2.64 18.78
N VAL A 316 1.10 -3.40 19.06
CA VAL A 316 2.41 -2.84 19.39
C VAL A 316 3.18 -2.68 18.08
N ALA A 317 3.60 -1.45 17.81
CA ALA A 317 4.64 -1.14 16.85
C ALA A 317 5.75 -0.42 17.61
N SER A 318 6.77 -1.15 18.03
CA SER A 318 7.92 -0.58 18.72
C SER A 318 9.09 -0.40 17.75
N LEU A 319 9.78 0.72 17.88
CA LEU A 319 10.96 1.05 17.11
C LEU A 319 12.19 1.10 18.00
N ALA A 320 13.29 0.52 17.52
CA ALA A 320 14.62 0.74 18.05
C ALA A 320 15.53 1.16 16.87
N TRP A 321 16.35 2.18 17.06
CA TRP A 321 17.28 2.64 16.02
C TRP A 321 18.57 3.19 16.62
N SER A 322 19.60 3.26 15.79
CA SER A 322 20.85 3.93 16.10
C SER A 322 21.21 4.93 15.02
N ASP A 323 21.71 6.08 15.43
CA ASP A 323 22.17 7.16 14.58
C ASP A 323 23.42 7.83 15.20
N ALA A 324 23.81 9.02 14.75
CA ALA A 324 24.97 9.74 15.24
C ALA A 324 24.88 10.10 16.73
N ALA A 325 23.66 10.28 17.28
CA ALA A 325 23.44 10.62 18.69
C ALA A 325 23.45 9.38 19.62
N GLY A 326 23.35 8.15 19.07
CA GLY A 326 23.38 6.89 19.83
C GLY A 326 22.20 5.97 19.57
N ASP A 327 21.87 5.18 20.58
CA ASP A 327 20.76 4.21 20.51
C ASP A 327 19.48 4.83 21.08
N HIS A 328 18.38 4.59 20.38
CA HIS A 328 17.04 5.12 20.69
C HIS A 328 15.99 4.03 20.62
N GLU A 329 14.89 4.21 21.34
CA GLU A 329 13.72 3.32 21.24
C GLU A 329 12.42 4.09 21.51
N THR A 330 11.33 3.60 20.94
CA THR A 330 9.97 4.02 21.29
C THR A 330 9.01 2.85 21.21
N HIS A 331 8.09 2.77 22.17
CA HIS A 331 7.02 1.75 22.22
C HIS A 331 5.64 2.36 21.98
N ASP A 332 5.56 3.66 21.74
CA ASP A 332 4.33 4.38 21.43
C ASP A 332 4.60 5.42 20.35
N LEU A 333 4.30 5.05 19.12
CA LEU A 333 4.52 5.90 17.94
C LEU A 333 3.66 7.17 17.94
N LEU A 334 2.53 7.15 18.65
CA LEU A 334 1.62 8.30 18.75
C LEU A 334 2.14 9.34 19.76
N ALA A 335 2.53 8.86 20.94
CA ALA A 335 3.01 9.76 22.02
C ALA A 335 4.47 10.18 21.81
N ASN A 336 5.30 9.28 21.28
CA ASN A 336 6.75 9.46 21.11
C ASN A 336 7.18 9.04 19.69
N PRO A 337 6.81 9.81 18.66
CA PRO A 337 7.20 9.48 17.28
C PRO A 337 8.72 9.54 17.11
N PRO A 338 9.30 8.72 16.21
CA PRO A 338 10.74 8.66 16.03
C PRO A 338 11.30 9.94 15.40
N VAL A 339 12.49 10.32 15.81
CA VAL A 339 13.28 11.43 15.24
C VAL A 339 14.67 10.88 14.93
N ALA A 340 15.14 11.05 13.71
CA ALA A 340 16.52 10.74 13.34
C ALA A 340 17.40 11.96 13.61
N ASP A 341 18.53 11.75 14.28
CA ASP A 341 19.60 12.74 14.39
C ASP A 341 20.67 12.41 13.35
N ILE A 342 20.81 13.30 12.38
CA ILE A 342 21.68 13.11 11.21
C ILE A 342 22.84 14.12 11.15
N ASP A 343 23.04 14.92 12.22
CA ASP A 343 24.14 15.92 12.27
C ASP A 343 25.51 15.29 12.57
#